data_8ce064724d1df236c29f9db2e600021d
#
_entry.id   8ce064724d1df236c29f9db2e600021d
#
_cell.length_a   1.000
_cell.length_b   1.000
_cell.length_c   1.000
_cell.angle_alpha   90.00
_cell.angle_beta   90.00
_cell.angle_gamma   90.00
#
_symmetry.space_group_name_H-M   'P 1'
#
loop_
_entity.id
_entity.type
_entity.pdbx_description
1 polymer ?
#
loop_
_entity_poly.entity_id
_entity_poly.type
_entity_poly.pdbx_seq_one_letter_code
_entity_poly.pdbx_strand_id
1 'polypeptide(L)'
;GAFVSLFLEALADGAVTCGLPRDKARRYAAQMVLGTAQLALQSGQHTAAMKDAVCSPGGTTIAGVRALERGGFRSAAMKAVIAAYEKTLALKS
;
A
#
# COMPACT_ATOMS: atom_id res chain seq x y z
N GLY A 1 3.79 -11.52 2.41
CA GLY A 1 4.94 -10.62 2.72
C GLY A 1 5.61 -10.05 1.49
N ALA A 2 5.74 -10.87 0.43
CA ALA A 2 6.35 -10.41 -0.82
C ALA A 2 5.56 -9.29 -1.48
N PHE A 3 4.24 -9.32 -1.40
CA PHE A 3 3.39 -8.26 -1.96
C PHE A 3 3.65 -6.93 -1.24
N VAL A 4 3.77 -6.98 0.07
CA VAL A 4 4.09 -5.79 0.88
C VAL A 4 5.50 -5.30 0.57
N SER A 5 6.47 -6.21 0.38
CA SER A 5 7.83 -5.83 0.01
C SER A 5 7.86 -5.08 -1.32
N LEU A 6 7.08 -5.54 -2.32
CA LEU A 6 6.94 -4.87 -3.59
C LEU A 6 6.34 -3.47 -3.43
N PHE A 7 5.31 -3.35 -2.60
CA PHE A 7 4.68 -2.07 -2.32
C PHE A 7 5.63 -1.09 -1.63
N LEU A 8 6.38 -1.60 -0.63
CA LEU A 8 7.41 -0.79 0.05
C LEU A 8 8.46 -0.28 -0.93
N GLU A 9 8.92 -1.15 -1.84
CA GLU A 9 9.89 -0.78 -2.87
C GLU A 9 9.34 0.33 -3.77
N ALA A 10 8.08 0.18 -4.22
CA ALA A 10 7.43 1.17 -5.08
C ALA A 10 7.27 2.52 -4.36
N LEU A 11 6.86 2.51 -3.09
CA LEU A 11 6.74 3.73 -2.29
C LEU A 11 8.10 4.43 -2.15
N ALA A 12 9.15 3.66 -1.86
CA ALA A 12 10.50 4.22 -1.74
C ALA A 12 10.99 4.78 -3.08
N ASP A 13 10.73 4.10 -4.18
CA ASP A 13 11.11 4.57 -5.52
C ASP A 13 10.39 5.88 -5.86
N GLY A 14 9.12 6.00 -5.53
CA GLY A 14 8.38 7.24 -5.70
C GLY A 14 8.98 8.40 -4.91
N ALA A 15 9.34 8.14 -3.67
CA ALA A 15 9.97 9.15 -2.81
C ALA A 15 11.35 9.57 -3.34
N VAL A 16 12.13 8.61 -3.82
CA VAL A 16 13.44 8.90 -4.44
C VAL A 16 13.27 9.76 -5.69
N THR A 17 12.26 9.45 -6.51
CA THR A 17 11.93 10.26 -7.68
C THR A 17 11.67 11.71 -7.31
N CYS A 18 11.10 11.95 -6.13
CA CYS A 18 10.81 13.30 -5.62
C CYS A 18 11.98 13.92 -4.86
N GLY A 19 13.13 13.23 -4.77
CA GLY A 19 14.35 13.79 -4.19
C GLY A 19 14.72 13.28 -2.79
N LEU A 20 13.96 12.37 -2.21
CA LEU A 20 14.31 11.82 -0.89
C LEU A 20 15.45 10.79 -1.04
N PRO A 21 16.49 10.83 -0.18
CA PRO A 21 17.56 9.82 -0.23
C PRO A 21 17.01 8.40 -0.01
N ARG A 22 17.59 7.43 -0.69
CA ARG A 22 17.10 6.04 -0.74
C ARG A 22 16.94 5.41 0.66
N ASP A 23 17.90 5.55 1.53
CA ASP A 23 17.86 4.94 2.86
C ASP A 23 16.72 5.52 3.72
N LYS A 24 16.50 6.84 3.64
CA LYS A 24 15.38 7.50 4.32
C LYS A 24 14.04 7.07 3.72
N ALA A 25 13.97 6.99 2.38
CA ALA A 25 12.76 6.57 1.69
C ALA A 25 12.33 5.18 2.12
N ARG A 26 13.27 4.24 2.23
CA ARG A 26 12.99 2.87 2.69
C ARG A 26 12.47 2.83 4.12
N ARG A 27 13.14 3.55 5.03
CA ARG A 27 12.77 3.56 6.44
C ARG A 27 11.41 4.21 6.67
N TYR A 28 11.15 5.33 6.02
CA TYR A 28 9.89 6.04 6.18
C TYR A 28 8.73 5.23 5.62
N ALA A 29 8.90 4.59 4.46
CA ALA A 29 7.89 3.72 3.88
C ALA A 29 7.56 2.55 4.80
N ALA A 30 8.58 1.86 5.31
CA ALA A 30 8.39 0.72 6.21
C ALA A 30 7.73 1.13 7.52
N GLN A 31 8.14 2.25 8.11
CA GLN A 31 7.56 2.75 9.35
C GLN A 31 6.09 3.13 9.17
N MET A 32 5.76 3.76 8.06
CA MET A 32 4.38 4.15 7.75
C MET A 32 3.48 2.92 7.60
N VAL A 33 3.93 1.91 6.87
CA VAL A 33 3.16 0.67 6.68
C VAL A 33 2.97 -0.06 8.01
N LEU A 34 4.04 -0.14 8.82
CA LEU A 34 3.97 -0.74 10.16
C LEU A 34 2.92 -0.02 11.02
N GLY A 35 3.01 1.29 11.12
CA GLY A 35 2.10 2.08 11.95
C GLY A 35 0.65 1.98 11.50
N THR A 36 0.42 2.01 10.20
CA THR A 36 -0.93 1.91 9.63
C THR A 36 -1.52 0.52 9.90
N ALA A 37 -0.73 -0.53 9.72
CA ALA A 37 -1.18 -1.90 9.98
C ALA A 37 -1.51 -2.09 11.48
N GLN A 38 -0.66 -1.58 12.37
CA GLN A 38 -0.93 -1.62 13.81
C GLN A 38 -2.21 -0.89 14.16
N LEU A 39 -2.42 0.29 13.60
CA LEU A 39 -3.63 1.07 13.86
C LEU A 39 -4.88 0.31 13.41
N ALA A 40 -4.84 -0.32 12.25
CA ALA A 40 -5.95 -1.12 11.75
C ALA A 40 -6.29 -2.26 12.71
N LEU A 41 -5.27 -2.95 13.23
CA LEU A 41 -5.47 -4.07 14.16
C LEU A 41 -5.98 -3.60 15.53
N GLN A 42 -5.40 -2.53 16.06
CA GLN A 42 -5.69 -2.06 17.42
C GLN A 42 -7.01 -1.30 17.52
N SER A 43 -7.33 -0.48 16.52
CA SER A 43 -8.54 0.34 16.55
C SER A 43 -9.79 -0.42 16.13
N GLY A 44 -9.65 -1.47 15.34
CA GLY A 44 -10.78 -2.16 14.74
C GLY A 44 -11.55 -1.31 13.73
N GLN A 45 -11.02 -0.15 13.38
CA GLN A 45 -11.63 0.75 12.41
C GLN A 45 -11.63 0.13 11.01
N HIS A 46 -12.68 0.41 10.25
CA HIS A 46 -12.70 0.04 8.84
C HIS A 46 -11.62 0.82 8.08
N THR A 47 -10.88 0.15 7.21
CA THR A 47 -9.75 0.78 6.51
C THR A 47 -10.17 1.95 5.62
N ALA A 48 -11.39 1.93 5.08
CA ALA A 48 -11.92 3.06 4.31
C ALA A 48 -12.06 4.31 5.19
N ALA A 49 -12.52 4.14 6.44
CA ALA A 49 -12.61 5.26 7.39
C ALA A 49 -11.22 5.79 7.76
N MET A 50 -10.26 4.91 7.93
CA MET A 50 -8.87 5.31 8.18
C MET A 50 -8.31 6.15 7.03
N LYS A 51 -8.57 5.74 5.80
CA LYS A 51 -8.15 6.48 4.61
C LYS A 51 -8.82 7.86 4.57
N ASP A 52 -10.12 7.91 4.79
CA ASP A 52 -10.88 9.18 4.76
C ASP A 52 -10.38 10.18 5.81
N ALA A 53 -10.00 9.70 6.97
CA ALA A 53 -9.54 10.54 8.08
C ALA A 53 -8.27 11.34 7.74
N VAL A 54 -7.45 10.84 6.81
CA VAL A 54 -6.20 11.50 6.40
C VAL A 54 -6.27 12.13 5.01
N CYS A 55 -7.46 12.16 4.40
CA CYS A 55 -7.67 12.74 3.08
C CYS A 55 -8.45 14.06 3.21
N SER A 56 -7.73 15.15 3.44
CA SER A 56 -8.36 16.48 3.49
C SER A 56 -8.80 16.94 2.10
N PRO A 57 -9.85 17.80 2.01
CA PRO A 57 -10.30 18.31 0.71
C PRO A 57 -9.18 19.02 -0.04
N GLY A 58 -8.93 18.61 -1.28
CA GLY A 58 -7.90 19.21 -2.14
C GLY A 58 -6.47 18.95 -1.69
N GLY A 59 -6.25 18.08 -0.70
CA GLY A 59 -4.92 17.84 -0.13
C GLY A 59 -4.06 16.87 -0.93
N THR A 60 -2.82 16.68 -0.45
CA THR A 60 -1.83 15.83 -1.12
C THR A 60 -2.19 14.36 -1.05
N THR A 61 -2.75 13.91 0.07
CA THR A 61 -3.08 12.49 0.27
C THR A 61 -4.16 12.03 -0.71
N ILE A 62 -5.23 12.80 -0.87
CA ILE A 62 -6.28 12.40 -1.81
C ILE A 62 -5.79 12.42 -3.26
N ALA A 63 -4.87 13.32 -3.60
CA ALA A 63 -4.25 13.33 -4.93
C ALA A 63 -3.47 12.03 -5.17
N GLY A 64 -2.73 11.56 -4.17
CA GLY A 64 -2.01 10.28 -4.24
C GLY A 64 -2.96 9.09 -4.34
N VAL A 65 -4.04 9.09 -3.56
CA VAL A 65 -5.07 8.04 -3.63
C VAL A 65 -5.67 7.96 -5.03
N ARG A 66 -5.98 9.11 -5.62
CA ARG A 66 -6.52 9.16 -6.98
C ARG A 66 -5.54 8.56 -8.00
N ALA A 67 -4.25 8.85 -7.84
CA ALA A 67 -3.22 8.27 -8.72
C ALA A 67 -3.16 6.75 -8.60
N LEU A 68 -3.26 6.21 -7.38
CA LEU A 68 -3.33 4.77 -7.15
C LEU A 68 -4.56 4.16 -7.81
N GLU A 69 -5.71 4.79 -7.66
CA GLU A 69 -6.95 4.31 -8.29
C GLU A 69 -6.85 4.29 -9.82
N ARG A 70 -6.27 5.32 -10.42
CA ARG A 70 -6.04 5.36 -11.87
C ARG A 70 -5.13 4.24 -12.34
N GLY A 71 -4.15 3.87 -11.54
CA GLY A 71 -3.24 2.76 -11.84
C GLY A 71 -3.85 1.38 -11.60
N GLY A 72 -5.09 1.29 -11.12
CA GLY A 72 -5.76 0.02 -10.86
C GLY A 72 -5.23 -0.70 -9.64
N PHE A 73 -4.81 0.02 -8.62
CA PHE A 73 -4.16 -0.54 -7.44
C PHE A 73 -5.00 -1.62 -6.76
N ARG A 74 -6.27 -1.37 -6.52
CA ARG A 74 -7.16 -2.34 -5.83
C ARG A 74 -7.28 -3.63 -6.62
N SER A 75 -7.53 -3.52 -7.92
CA SER A 75 -7.63 -4.67 -8.81
C SER A 75 -6.33 -5.46 -8.88
N ALA A 76 -5.20 -4.75 -8.97
CA ALA A 76 -3.89 -5.40 -9.00
C ALA A 76 -3.62 -6.20 -7.73
N ALA A 77 -3.93 -5.62 -6.56
CA ALA A 77 -3.75 -6.31 -5.27
C ALA A 77 -4.67 -7.54 -5.16
N MET A 78 -5.94 -7.41 -5.55
CA MET A 78 -6.88 -8.53 -5.54
C MET A 78 -6.43 -9.65 -6.47
N LYS A 79 -5.98 -9.31 -7.67
CA LYS A 79 -5.50 -10.27 -8.66
C LYS A 79 -4.27 -11.02 -8.17
N ALA A 80 -3.39 -10.36 -7.44
CA ALA A 80 -2.21 -11.02 -6.87
C ALA A 80 -2.61 -12.12 -5.89
N VAL A 81 -3.55 -11.84 -4.99
CA VAL A 81 -4.06 -12.83 -4.03
C VAL A 81 -4.76 -13.98 -4.76
N ILE A 82 -5.60 -13.66 -5.73
CA ILE A 82 -6.33 -14.67 -6.51
C ILE A 82 -5.36 -15.57 -7.28
N ALA A 83 -4.36 -15.00 -7.93
CA ALA A 83 -3.35 -15.77 -8.70
C ALA A 83 -2.59 -16.73 -7.79
N ALA A 84 -2.20 -16.28 -6.60
CA ALA A 84 -1.52 -17.12 -5.63
C ALA A 84 -2.40 -18.27 -5.15
N TYR A 85 -3.68 -17.99 -4.89
CA TYR A 85 -4.65 -18.97 -4.48
C TYR A 85 -4.87 -20.02 -5.57
N GLU A 86 -5.10 -19.60 -6.81
CA GLU A 86 -5.29 -20.50 -7.95
C GLU A 86 -4.07 -21.39 -8.18
N LYS A 87 -2.88 -20.85 -8.04
CA LYS A 87 -1.65 -21.63 -8.15
C LYS A 87 -1.55 -22.68 -7.04
N THR A 88 -1.95 -22.34 -5.83
CA THR A 88 -2.01 -23.29 -4.71
C THR A 88 -2.94 -24.43 -5.01
N LEU A 89 -4.14 -24.14 -5.55
CA LEU A 89 -5.10 -25.18 -5.93
C LEU A 89 -4.54 -26.09 -7.03
N ALA A 90 -3.90 -25.52 -8.04
CA ALA A 90 -3.30 -26.28 -9.14
C ALA A 90 -2.22 -27.24 -8.65
N LEU A 91 -1.44 -26.83 -7.63
CA LEU A 91 -0.38 -27.67 -7.06
C LEU A 91 -0.91 -28.84 -6.24
N LYS A 92 -2.15 -28.75 -5.76
CA LYS A 92 -2.80 -29.81 -4.95
C LYS A 92 -3.51 -30.86 -5.77
N SER A 93 -3.78 -30.59 -7.04
CA SER A 93 -4.56 -31.49 -7.91
C SER A 93 -3.71 -32.53 -8.62
#